data_2513e4962553e0c283c447c2e7e8ab75
#
_entry.id   2513e4962553e0c283c447c2e7e8ab75
#
_cell.length_a   1.000
_cell.length_b   1.000
_cell.length_c   1.000
_cell.angle_alpha   90.00
_cell.angle_beta   90.00
_cell.angle_gamma   90.00
#
_symmetry.space_group_name_H-M   'P 1'
#
loop_
_entity.id
_entity.type
_entity.pdbx_description
1 polymer ?
#
loop_
_entity_poly.entity_id
_entity_poly.type
_entity_poly.pdbx_seq_one_letter_code
_entity_poly.pdbx_strand_id
1 'polypeptide(L)'
;CSVRELNAADLRRRRIDFIISTVPLELDYPAVCISPSLLEPDRAVLKDAITRYSQNREEPEQTVQPVQDTERAGSRLRYYARLTRSMTGLLEQLTIQPVKAPGSRAALIRAAAQLFCPQEADARLVEQQLRRRETLGDTYIKPLYALLLHCRTSAVKDCRLGYLQAQPPVYEPGRIVLGALVLLAPEDGNGVPVEVMQNVSGQLIETPRLMEALRTGQQQEAADLLEQGFDRAFFADCKPPHTK
;
A
#
# COMPACT_ATOMS: atom_id res chain seq x y z
N CYS A 1 -5.29 13.78 -5.01
CA CYS A 1 -5.85 15.02 -5.62
C CYS A 1 -7.22 15.28 -5.00
N SER A 2 -7.52 16.53 -4.68
CA SER A 2 -8.87 16.93 -4.31
C SER A 2 -9.74 17.00 -5.56
N VAL A 3 -11.00 16.56 -5.48
CA VAL A 3 -11.98 16.63 -6.60
C VAL A 3 -12.10 18.06 -7.15
N ARG A 4 -11.83 19.09 -6.32
CA ARG A 4 -11.89 20.51 -6.70
C ARG A 4 -10.75 20.97 -7.61
N GLU A 5 -9.71 20.16 -7.80
CA GLU A 5 -8.51 20.51 -8.60
C GLU A 5 -8.44 19.74 -9.93
N LEU A 6 -9.43 18.89 -10.22
CA LEU A 6 -9.46 18.11 -11.45
C LEU A 6 -9.88 18.99 -12.64
N ASN A 7 -9.01 19.09 -13.65
CA ASN A 7 -9.27 19.81 -14.88
C ASN A 7 -9.11 18.85 -16.08
N ALA A 8 -10.14 18.77 -16.91
CA ALA A 8 -10.16 17.90 -18.09
C ALA A 8 -9.00 18.17 -19.06
N ALA A 9 -8.57 19.44 -19.22
CA ALA A 9 -7.44 19.79 -20.07
C ALA A 9 -6.11 19.24 -19.54
N ASP A 10 -5.89 19.27 -18.23
CA ASP A 10 -4.71 18.70 -17.59
C ASP A 10 -4.67 17.18 -17.71
N LEU A 11 -5.82 16.52 -17.57
CA LEU A 11 -5.95 15.07 -17.71
C LEU A 11 -5.62 14.64 -19.15
N ARG A 12 -6.14 15.35 -20.16
CA ARG A 12 -5.82 15.12 -21.58
C ARG A 12 -4.32 15.34 -21.85
N ARG A 13 -3.74 16.39 -21.31
CA ARG A 13 -2.29 16.67 -21.45
C ARG A 13 -1.42 15.56 -20.84
N ARG A 14 -1.86 14.99 -19.73
CA ARG A 14 -1.17 13.88 -19.03
C ARG A 14 -1.49 12.51 -19.65
N ARG A 15 -2.29 12.45 -20.70
CA ARG A 15 -2.72 11.22 -21.37
C ARG A 15 -3.36 10.22 -20.41
N ILE A 16 -4.21 10.69 -19.53
CA ILE A 16 -4.99 9.84 -18.62
C ILE A 16 -6.15 9.25 -19.44
N ASP A 17 -6.36 7.97 -19.44
CA ASP A 17 -7.41 7.31 -20.22
C ASP A 17 -8.78 7.46 -19.55
N PHE A 18 -8.86 7.28 -18.24
CA PHE A 18 -10.07 7.50 -17.45
C PHE A 18 -9.74 7.70 -15.96
N ILE A 19 -10.71 8.17 -15.20
CA ILE A 19 -10.59 8.40 -13.76
C ILE A 19 -11.37 7.34 -12.99
N ILE A 20 -10.81 6.82 -11.92
CA ILE A 20 -11.51 6.02 -10.93
C ILE A 20 -11.80 6.94 -9.73
N SER A 21 -13.08 7.04 -9.36
CA SER A 21 -13.52 7.87 -8.24
C SER A 21 -14.45 7.08 -7.31
N THR A 22 -14.42 7.44 -6.04
CA THR A 22 -15.37 6.92 -5.03
C THR A 22 -16.56 7.85 -4.81
N VAL A 23 -16.60 8.97 -5.54
CA VAL A 23 -17.71 9.93 -5.53
C VAL A 23 -18.06 10.30 -6.98
N PRO A 24 -19.31 10.62 -7.28
CA PRO A 24 -19.68 11.13 -8.60
C PRO A 24 -18.86 12.39 -8.95
N LEU A 25 -18.38 12.46 -10.19
CA LEU A 25 -17.61 13.59 -10.70
C LEU A 25 -18.44 14.34 -11.75
N GLU A 26 -18.63 15.63 -11.56
CA GLU A 26 -19.17 16.54 -12.57
C GLU A 26 -18.03 17.07 -13.46
N LEU A 27 -17.46 16.20 -14.28
CA LEU A 27 -16.35 16.52 -15.16
C LEU A 27 -16.59 15.91 -16.53
N ASP A 28 -16.41 16.69 -17.60
CA ASP A 28 -16.42 16.20 -18.98
C ASP A 28 -15.15 15.40 -19.30
N TYR A 29 -15.04 14.25 -18.61
CA TYR A 29 -13.95 13.30 -18.76
C TYR A 29 -14.39 11.90 -18.40
N PRO A 30 -13.90 10.84 -19.08
CA PRO A 30 -14.23 9.48 -18.74
C PRO A 30 -13.94 9.18 -17.26
N ALA A 31 -14.95 8.79 -16.52
CA ALA A 31 -14.82 8.46 -15.12
C ALA A 31 -15.65 7.22 -14.76
N VAL A 32 -15.12 6.42 -13.86
CA VAL A 32 -15.77 5.25 -13.27
C VAL A 32 -15.93 5.49 -11.78
N CYS A 33 -17.17 5.49 -11.31
CA CYS A 33 -17.46 5.61 -9.89
C CYS A 33 -17.60 4.22 -9.28
N ILE A 34 -16.83 3.94 -8.23
CA ILE A 34 -16.83 2.68 -7.50
C ILE A 34 -17.00 2.92 -6.02
N SER A 35 -17.48 1.90 -5.29
CA SER A 35 -17.52 1.94 -3.83
C SER A 35 -16.11 2.00 -3.23
N PRO A 36 -15.89 2.74 -2.13
CA PRO A 36 -14.63 2.70 -1.39
C PRO A 36 -14.22 1.30 -0.94
N SER A 37 -15.19 0.38 -0.80
CA SER A 37 -14.97 -1.00 -0.38
C SER A 37 -14.61 -1.94 -1.53
N LEU A 38 -14.61 -1.46 -2.78
CA LEU A 38 -14.30 -2.25 -3.99
C LEU A 38 -15.01 -3.62 -3.98
N LEU A 39 -16.34 -3.61 -3.90
CA LEU A 39 -17.16 -4.83 -3.89
C LEU A 39 -17.13 -5.55 -5.24
N GLU A 40 -17.60 -6.81 -5.30
CA GLU A 40 -17.60 -7.60 -6.54
C GLU A 40 -18.27 -6.89 -7.74
N PRO A 41 -19.41 -6.17 -7.59
CA PRO A 41 -19.95 -5.37 -8.68
C PRO A 41 -18.98 -4.29 -9.19
N ASP A 42 -18.23 -3.64 -8.28
CA ASP A 42 -17.25 -2.61 -8.64
C ASP A 42 -16.09 -3.17 -9.45
N ARG A 43 -15.64 -4.39 -9.10
CA ARG A 43 -14.59 -5.12 -9.85
C ARG A 43 -15.01 -5.40 -11.28
N ALA A 44 -16.25 -5.81 -11.49
CA ALA A 44 -16.80 -6.06 -12.82
C ALA A 44 -16.84 -4.77 -13.65
N VAL A 45 -17.34 -3.67 -13.06
CA VAL A 45 -17.40 -2.35 -13.69
C VAL A 45 -16.00 -1.85 -14.05
N LEU A 46 -15.03 -2.03 -13.15
CA LEU A 46 -13.64 -1.63 -13.38
C LEU A 46 -12.99 -2.43 -14.51
N LYS A 47 -13.20 -3.75 -14.52
CA LYS A 47 -12.68 -4.63 -15.57
C LYS A 47 -13.24 -4.26 -16.95
N ASP A 48 -14.55 -3.98 -17.03
CA ASP A 48 -15.18 -3.53 -18.28
C ASP A 48 -14.62 -2.17 -18.74
N ALA A 49 -14.45 -1.23 -17.82
CA ALA A 49 -13.86 0.07 -18.11
C ALA A 49 -12.42 -0.07 -18.63
N ILE A 50 -11.58 -0.84 -17.96
CA ILE A 50 -10.20 -1.10 -18.40
C ILE A 50 -10.20 -1.68 -19.81
N THR A 51 -11.03 -2.70 -20.07
CA THR A 51 -11.12 -3.33 -21.38
C THR A 51 -11.53 -2.33 -22.46
N ARG A 52 -12.56 -1.53 -22.19
CA ARG A 52 -13.10 -0.53 -23.13
C ARG A 52 -12.10 0.57 -23.48
N TYR A 53 -11.40 1.10 -22.47
CA TYR A 53 -10.43 2.19 -22.68
C TYR A 53 -9.07 1.69 -23.17
N SER A 54 -8.71 0.42 -22.91
CA SER A 54 -7.51 -0.19 -23.51
C SER A 54 -7.66 -0.47 -25.01
N GLN A 55 -8.87 -0.80 -25.46
CA GLN A 55 -9.15 -1.08 -26.87
C GLN A 55 -9.23 0.20 -27.74
N ASN A 56 -9.52 1.36 -27.14
CA ASN A 56 -9.59 2.65 -27.83
C ASN A 56 -8.22 3.35 -27.97
N ARG A 57 -7.14 2.76 -27.55
CA ARG A 57 -5.80 3.22 -27.92
C ARG A 57 -5.56 2.80 -29.36
N GLU A 58 -5.79 3.72 -30.30
CA GLU A 58 -5.11 3.66 -31.59
C GLU A 58 -3.61 3.72 -31.29
N GLU A 59 -2.94 2.59 -31.42
CA GLU A 59 -1.48 2.55 -31.40
C GLU A 59 -0.99 3.42 -32.56
N PRO A 60 -0.20 4.48 -32.30
CA PRO A 60 0.56 5.07 -33.38
C PRO A 60 1.49 3.94 -33.86
N GLU A 61 1.42 3.60 -35.15
CA GLU A 61 2.36 2.72 -35.83
C GLU A 61 3.78 3.23 -35.55
N GLN A 62 4.37 2.75 -34.48
CA GLN A 62 5.79 2.90 -34.26
C GLN A 62 6.44 1.68 -34.91
N THR A 63 7.03 1.95 -36.07
CA THR A 63 8.04 1.10 -36.71
C THR A 63 8.99 0.57 -35.64
N VAL A 64 8.83 -0.68 -35.27
CA VAL A 64 9.66 -1.36 -34.27
C VAL A 64 11.06 -1.51 -34.84
N GLN A 65 11.96 -0.60 -34.45
CA GLN A 65 13.38 -0.83 -34.65
C GLN A 65 13.90 -1.80 -33.58
N PRO A 66 14.64 -2.86 -33.94
CA PRO A 66 14.99 -3.96 -33.04
C PRO A 66 16.23 -3.70 -32.17
N VAL A 67 16.38 -2.52 -31.55
CA VAL A 67 17.63 -2.15 -30.85
C VAL A 67 17.43 -1.84 -29.36
N GLN A 68 16.30 -2.11 -28.73
CA GLN A 68 16.08 -1.70 -27.34
C GLN A 68 15.76 -2.81 -26.32
N ASP A 69 15.82 -4.09 -26.68
CA ASP A 69 15.45 -5.18 -25.74
C ASP A 69 16.48 -5.42 -24.65
N THR A 70 17.76 -5.13 -24.90
CA THR A 70 18.84 -5.36 -23.91
C THR A 70 18.82 -4.30 -22.77
N GLU A 71 18.53 -3.04 -23.10
CA GLU A 71 18.40 -2.00 -22.06
C GLU A 71 17.10 -2.18 -21.24
N ARG A 72 16.00 -2.58 -21.89
CA ARG A 72 14.74 -2.89 -21.21
C ARG A 72 14.87 -4.14 -20.33
N ALA A 73 15.56 -5.19 -20.79
CA ALA A 73 15.83 -6.38 -19.99
C ALA A 73 16.68 -6.07 -18.75
N GLY A 74 17.76 -5.28 -18.88
CA GLY A 74 18.58 -4.85 -17.76
C GLY A 74 17.83 -3.95 -16.76
N SER A 75 16.89 -3.14 -17.25
CA SER A 75 16.02 -2.31 -16.43
C SER A 75 15.01 -3.15 -15.64
N ARG A 76 14.40 -4.16 -16.25
CA ARG A 76 13.49 -5.11 -15.60
C ARG A 76 14.19 -5.92 -14.52
N LEU A 77 15.36 -6.47 -14.81
CA LEU A 77 16.15 -7.22 -13.82
C LEU A 77 16.52 -6.36 -12.61
N ARG A 78 16.93 -5.11 -12.81
CA ARG A 78 17.22 -4.17 -11.72
C ARG A 78 15.97 -3.83 -10.90
N TYR A 79 14.82 -3.73 -11.55
CA TYR A 79 13.54 -3.51 -10.89
C TYR A 79 13.18 -4.70 -10.00
N TYR A 80 13.19 -5.93 -10.53
CA TYR A 80 12.92 -7.15 -9.75
C TYR A 80 13.91 -7.36 -8.61
N ALA A 81 15.20 -7.06 -8.84
CA ALA A 81 16.21 -7.14 -7.80
C ALA A 81 15.92 -6.16 -6.64
N ARG A 82 15.43 -4.94 -6.94
CA ARG A 82 15.03 -3.98 -5.91
C ARG A 82 13.76 -4.41 -5.20
N LEU A 83 12.76 -4.90 -5.95
CA LEU A 83 11.49 -5.38 -5.41
C LEU A 83 11.74 -6.54 -4.42
N THR A 84 12.47 -7.56 -4.85
CA THR A 84 12.83 -8.72 -4.01
C THR A 84 13.59 -8.28 -2.75
N ARG A 85 14.59 -7.40 -2.89
CA ARG A 85 15.33 -6.87 -1.74
C ARG A 85 14.42 -6.14 -0.76
N SER A 86 13.48 -5.33 -1.25
CA SER A 86 12.54 -4.61 -0.39
C SER A 86 11.59 -5.54 0.33
N MET A 87 11.10 -6.59 -0.33
CA MET A 87 10.25 -7.61 0.28
C MET A 87 11.01 -8.42 1.35
N THR A 88 12.21 -8.91 1.02
CA THR A 88 13.05 -9.65 1.96
C THR A 88 13.41 -8.79 3.17
N GLY A 89 13.84 -7.55 2.94
CA GLY A 89 14.17 -6.63 4.04
C GLY A 89 12.97 -6.30 4.94
N LEU A 90 11.75 -6.28 4.39
CA LEU A 90 10.54 -6.12 5.18
C LEU A 90 10.27 -7.34 6.06
N LEU A 91 10.45 -8.55 5.53
CA LEU A 91 10.29 -9.81 6.27
C LEU A 91 11.32 -9.93 7.41
N GLU A 92 12.59 -9.65 7.13
CA GLU A 92 13.68 -9.70 8.11
C GLU A 92 13.47 -8.71 9.27
N GLN A 93 12.78 -7.62 9.03
CA GLN A 93 12.55 -6.54 9.98
C GLN A 93 11.10 -6.47 10.50
N LEU A 94 10.29 -7.46 10.16
CA LEU A 94 8.95 -7.58 10.74
C LEU A 94 9.05 -7.62 12.26
N THR A 95 8.32 -6.74 12.93
CA THR A 95 8.40 -6.62 14.39
C THR A 95 7.00 -6.58 14.98
N ILE A 96 6.76 -7.42 15.98
CA ILE A 96 5.53 -7.39 16.80
C ILE A 96 5.94 -7.03 18.22
N GLN A 97 5.41 -5.93 18.74
CA GLN A 97 5.80 -5.42 20.05
C GLN A 97 4.61 -5.03 20.92
N PRO A 98 4.58 -5.45 22.20
CA PRO A 98 3.59 -4.94 23.13
C PRO A 98 3.88 -3.49 23.55
N VAL A 99 2.83 -2.69 23.59
CA VAL A 99 2.87 -1.31 24.12
C VAL A 99 2.11 -1.32 25.46
N LYS A 100 2.86 -1.11 26.54
CA LYS A 100 2.29 -1.10 27.90
C LYS A 100 1.54 0.21 28.17
N ALA A 101 0.29 0.08 28.55
CA ALA A 101 -0.59 1.17 28.98
C ALA A 101 -0.59 2.37 27.99
N PRO A 102 -0.87 2.17 26.69
CA PRO A 102 -0.82 3.28 25.73
C PRO A 102 -1.84 4.39 26.03
N GLY A 103 -2.97 4.06 26.67
CA GLY A 103 -3.98 5.01 27.12
C GLY A 103 -4.70 5.79 26.04
N SER A 104 -4.11 5.96 24.85
CA SER A 104 -4.69 6.74 23.76
C SER A 104 -4.09 6.36 22.39
N ARG A 105 -4.84 6.71 21.31
CA ARG A 105 -4.34 6.65 19.93
C ARG A 105 -3.04 7.43 19.74
N ALA A 106 -2.95 8.60 20.36
CA ALA A 106 -1.76 9.45 20.26
C ALA A 106 -0.51 8.74 20.81
N ALA A 107 -0.66 7.95 21.88
CA ALA A 107 0.44 7.17 22.43
C ALA A 107 0.82 5.98 21.51
N LEU A 108 -0.16 5.33 20.85
CA LEU A 108 0.13 4.30 19.85
C LEU A 108 0.87 4.87 18.64
N ILE A 109 0.48 6.05 18.15
CA ILE A 109 1.19 6.73 17.04
C ILE A 109 2.63 7.06 17.43
N ARG A 110 2.86 7.54 18.64
CA ARG A 110 4.23 7.81 19.15
C ARG A 110 5.04 6.52 19.25
N ALA A 111 4.46 5.45 19.79
CA ALA A 111 5.11 4.15 19.86
C ALA A 111 5.42 3.59 18.46
N ALA A 112 4.54 3.78 17.47
CA ALA A 112 4.77 3.41 16.08
C ALA A 112 5.96 4.14 15.46
N ALA A 113 6.10 5.43 15.73
CA ALA A 113 7.23 6.21 15.24
C ALA A 113 8.56 5.74 15.87
N GLN A 114 8.56 5.43 17.16
CA GLN A 114 9.74 4.96 17.88
C GLN A 114 10.15 3.53 17.50
N LEU A 115 9.20 2.70 17.07
CA LEU A 115 9.44 1.30 16.71
C LEU A 115 10.52 1.15 15.63
N PHE A 116 10.50 2.01 14.61
CA PHE A 116 11.41 1.93 13.47
C PHE A 116 12.44 3.06 13.40
N CYS A 117 12.32 4.07 14.24
CA CYS A 117 13.18 5.24 14.24
C CYS A 117 13.79 5.45 15.62
N PRO A 118 14.96 4.85 15.91
CA PRO A 118 15.61 5.00 17.22
C PRO A 118 16.12 6.42 17.46
N GLN A 119 16.37 7.19 16.39
CA GLN A 119 16.78 8.58 16.51
C GLN A 119 15.56 9.48 16.73
N GLU A 120 15.66 10.37 17.71
CA GLU A 120 14.53 11.20 18.13
C GLU A 120 14.01 12.13 17.01
N ALA A 121 14.90 12.67 16.18
CA ALA A 121 14.53 13.52 15.05
C ALA A 121 13.67 12.77 14.03
N ASP A 122 14.07 11.56 13.66
CA ASP A 122 13.36 10.71 12.71
C ASP A 122 12.01 10.25 13.30
N ALA A 123 11.99 9.86 14.58
CA ALA A 123 10.76 9.47 15.27
C ALA A 123 9.75 10.64 15.33
N ARG A 124 10.20 11.86 15.59
CA ARG A 124 9.33 13.04 15.56
C ARG A 124 8.76 13.32 14.17
N LEU A 125 9.57 13.16 13.12
CA LEU A 125 9.13 13.32 11.74
C LEU A 125 8.04 12.30 11.41
N VAL A 126 8.28 11.02 11.71
CA VAL A 126 7.31 9.95 11.47
C VAL A 126 6.03 10.16 12.29
N GLU A 127 6.14 10.53 13.57
CA GLU A 127 4.97 10.83 14.40
C GLU A 127 4.11 11.94 13.78
N GLN A 128 4.74 13.02 13.31
CA GLN A 128 4.03 14.12 12.66
C GLN A 128 3.34 13.68 11.37
N GLN A 129 4.01 12.90 10.54
CA GLN A 129 3.47 12.39 9.28
C GLN A 129 2.30 11.41 9.51
N LEU A 130 2.42 10.50 10.47
CA LEU A 130 1.33 9.61 10.86
C LEU A 130 0.12 10.37 11.40
N ARG A 131 0.32 11.37 12.28
CA ARG A 131 -0.76 12.24 12.77
C ARG A 131 -1.45 12.98 11.63
N ARG A 132 -0.67 13.55 10.69
CA ARG A 132 -1.23 14.22 9.52
C ARG A 132 -2.06 13.26 8.66
N ARG A 133 -1.62 11.99 8.50
CA ARG A 133 -2.37 10.98 7.75
C ARG A 133 -3.69 10.65 8.43
N GLU A 134 -3.72 10.54 9.75
CA GLU A 134 -4.93 10.31 10.53
C GLU A 134 -5.98 11.43 10.38
N THR A 135 -5.56 12.68 10.19
CA THR A 135 -6.50 13.79 9.96
C THR A 135 -7.19 13.73 8.60
N LEU A 136 -6.66 12.97 7.63
CA LEU A 136 -7.24 12.82 6.30
C LEU A 136 -8.34 11.75 6.22
N GLY A 137 -8.47 10.91 7.24
CA GLY A 137 -9.49 9.87 7.30
C GLY A 137 -9.19 8.83 8.37
N ASP A 138 -10.24 8.18 8.84
CA ASP A 138 -10.12 7.12 9.84
C ASP A 138 -9.45 5.88 9.24
N THR A 139 -8.41 5.42 9.90
CA THR A 139 -7.61 4.27 9.49
C THR A 139 -7.93 3.01 10.30
N TYR A 140 -9.04 3.00 11.03
CA TYR A 140 -9.45 1.85 11.84
C TYR A 140 -9.92 0.67 10.98
N ILE A 141 -9.28 -0.49 11.17
CA ILE A 141 -9.62 -1.75 10.51
C ILE A 141 -10.51 -2.57 11.43
N LYS A 142 -11.83 -2.57 11.15
CA LYS A 142 -12.83 -3.26 12.00
C LYS A 142 -12.53 -4.74 12.28
N PRO A 143 -12.22 -5.59 11.29
CA PRO A 143 -11.95 -7.01 11.53
C PRO A 143 -10.80 -7.28 12.49
N LEU A 144 -9.89 -6.30 12.64
CA LEU A 144 -8.69 -6.40 13.45
C LEU A 144 -8.80 -5.71 14.80
N TYR A 145 -9.80 -4.85 14.96
CA TYR A 145 -9.82 -3.91 16.08
C TYR A 145 -8.51 -3.12 16.20
N ALA A 146 -7.92 -2.74 15.07
CA ALA A 146 -6.60 -2.12 15.01
C ALA A 146 -6.58 -0.88 14.11
N LEU A 147 -5.63 0.02 14.37
CA LEU A 147 -5.32 1.16 13.50
C LEU A 147 -4.37 0.72 12.39
N LEU A 148 -4.51 1.28 11.18
CA LEU A 148 -3.52 1.18 10.12
C LEU A 148 -2.71 2.49 10.07
N LEU A 149 -1.60 2.52 10.75
CA LEU A 149 -0.68 3.65 10.77
C LEU A 149 0.30 3.53 9.62
N HIS A 150 0.14 4.34 8.58
CA HIS A 150 1.00 4.28 7.42
C HIS A 150 1.37 5.67 6.90
N CYS A 151 2.61 5.81 6.44
CA CYS A 151 3.07 6.99 5.72
C CYS A 151 4.28 6.69 4.84
N ARG A 152 4.57 7.61 3.91
CA ARG A 152 5.87 7.68 3.25
C ARG A 152 6.71 8.71 4.00
N THR A 153 7.99 8.40 4.18
CA THR A 153 8.88 9.21 5.01
C THR A 153 10.34 9.09 4.56
N SER A 154 11.10 10.16 4.69
CA SER A 154 12.55 10.15 4.51
C SER A 154 13.31 9.55 5.69
N ALA A 155 12.62 9.28 6.82
CA ALA A 155 13.21 8.68 8.01
C ALA A 155 13.57 7.19 7.87
N VAL A 156 13.05 6.49 6.85
CA VAL A 156 13.37 5.10 6.57
C VAL A 156 13.93 4.95 5.16
N LYS A 157 14.88 4.03 5.00
CA LYS A 157 15.50 3.71 3.70
C LYS A 157 14.81 2.57 2.97
N ASP A 158 14.13 1.70 3.71
CA ASP A 158 13.42 0.52 3.23
C ASP A 158 12.02 0.47 3.83
N CYS A 159 11.12 -0.32 3.19
CA CYS A 159 9.79 -0.55 3.75
C CYS A 159 9.88 -1.22 5.12
N ARG A 160 9.02 -0.81 6.04
CA ARG A 160 8.93 -1.32 7.41
C ARG A 160 7.50 -1.77 7.68
N LEU A 161 7.36 -2.95 8.25
CA LEU A 161 6.10 -3.48 8.72
C LEU A 161 6.23 -3.92 10.17
N GLY A 162 5.27 -3.54 10.99
CA GLY A 162 5.20 -4.00 12.36
C GLY A 162 3.80 -3.95 12.92
N TYR A 163 3.60 -4.61 14.04
CA TYR A 163 2.36 -4.58 14.78
C TYR A 163 2.61 -4.22 16.24
N LEU A 164 1.91 -3.23 16.73
CA LEU A 164 1.92 -2.81 18.13
C LEU A 164 0.70 -3.39 18.83
N GLN A 165 0.91 -4.20 19.83
CA GLN A 165 -0.16 -4.77 20.67
C GLN A 165 -0.44 -3.82 21.83
N ALA A 166 -1.65 -3.27 21.91
CA ALA A 166 -2.05 -2.41 23.03
C ALA A 166 -2.37 -3.24 24.26
N GLN A 167 -1.64 -3.05 25.35
CA GLN A 167 -1.80 -3.78 26.61
C GLN A 167 -1.90 -2.82 27.80
N PRO A 168 -3.11 -2.52 28.31
CA PRO A 168 -4.43 -2.99 27.86
C PRO A 168 -4.89 -2.32 26.55
N PRO A 169 -6.02 -2.77 25.96
CA PRO A 169 -6.64 -2.13 24.80
C PRO A 169 -6.92 -0.65 25.02
N VAL A 170 -6.89 0.14 23.96
CA VAL A 170 -7.33 1.53 23.98
C VAL A 170 -8.81 1.59 23.66
N TYR A 171 -9.57 2.26 24.53
CA TYR A 171 -11.00 2.45 24.35
C TYR A 171 -11.26 3.83 23.75
N GLU A 172 -11.96 3.86 22.62
CA GLU A 172 -12.42 5.08 21.96
C GLU A 172 -13.97 5.07 21.88
N PRO A 173 -14.63 6.19 21.64
CA PRO A 173 -16.07 6.22 21.47
C PRO A 173 -16.54 5.25 20.38
N GLY A 174 -17.32 4.24 20.77
CA GLY A 174 -17.89 3.25 19.86
C GLY A 174 -16.95 2.18 19.33
N ARG A 175 -15.69 2.08 19.81
CA ARG A 175 -14.74 1.04 19.36
C ARG A 175 -13.64 0.72 20.38
N ILE A 176 -13.06 -0.46 20.21
CA ILE A 176 -11.90 -0.93 20.97
C ILE A 176 -10.73 -1.03 20.00
N VAL A 177 -9.56 -0.55 20.41
CA VAL A 177 -8.32 -0.66 19.65
C VAL A 177 -7.39 -1.64 20.36
N LEU A 178 -7.21 -2.82 19.77
CA LEU A 178 -6.32 -3.87 20.29
C LEU A 178 -4.87 -3.64 19.91
N GLY A 179 -4.61 -2.80 18.91
CA GLY A 179 -3.26 -2.51 18.44
C GLY A 179 -3.21 -1.60 17.23
N ALA A 180 -2.03 -1.49 16.67
CA ALA A 180 -1.79 -0.73 15.46
C ALA A 180 -0.86 -1.48 14.51
N LEU A 181 -1.28 -1.65 13.27
CA LEU A 181 -0.43 -2.06 12.17
C LEU A 181 0.34 -0.83 11.68
N VAL A 182 1.66 -0.93 11.63
CA VAL A 182 2.54 0.16 11.23
C VAL A 182 3.20 -0.20 9.91
N LEU A 183 3.01 0.63 8.89
CA LEU A 183 3.58 0.44 7.57
C LEU A 183 4.25 1.73 7.09
N LEU A 184 5.57 1.76 7.10
CA LEU A 184 6.37 2.90 6.63
C LEU A 184 7.04 2.55 5.31
N ALA A 185 7.09 3.51 4.39
CA ALA A 185 7.80 3.39 3.13
C ALA A 185 8.68 4.60 2.87
N PRO A 186 9.83 4.44 2.19
CA PRO A 186 10.67 5.57 1.83
C PRO A 186 9.99 6.48 0.81
N GLU A 187 10.40 7.75 0.81
CA GLU A 187 9.95 8.77 -0.15
C GLU A 187 10.71 8.72 -1.48
N ASP A 188 11.26 7.58 -1.84
CA ASP A 188 11.93 7.45 -3.12
C ASP A 188 10.93 7.42 -4.30
N GLY A 189 11.36 7.91 -5.47
CA GLY A 189 10.51 8.06 -6.65
C GLY A 189 10.41 6.83 -7.54
N ASN A 190 10.94 5.66 -7.14
CA ASN A 190 11.11 4.52 -8.04
C ASN A 190 9.90 3.56 -8.12
N GLY A 191 8.85 3.80 -7.36
CA GLY A 191 7.60 3.01 -7.36
C GLY A 191 7.64 1.69 -6.59
N VAL A 192 8.81 1.11 -6.34
CA VAL A 192 8.98 -0.17 -5.63
C VAL A 192 8.36 -0.14 -4.22
N PRO A 193 8.59 0.90 -3.38
CA PRO A 193 7.96 0.94 -2.06
C PRO A 193 6.43 0.95 -2.10
N VAL A 194 5.86 1.61 -3.10
CA VAL A 194 4.39 1.65 -3.27
C VAL A 194 3.86 0.27 -3.60
N GLU A 195 4.54 -0.47 -4.48
CA GLU A 195 4.18 -1.83 -4.86
C GLU A 195 4.29 -2.80 -3.67
N VAL A 196 5.35 -2.72 -2.88
CA VAL A 196 5.49 -3.51 -1.65
C VAL A 196 4.34 -3.21 -0.68
N MET A 197 4.00 -1.94 -0.47
CA MET A 197 2.87 -1.54 0.38
C MET A 197 1.54 -2.07 -0.15
N GLN A 198 1.31 -2.06 -1.46
CA GLN A 198 0.11 -2.60 -2.09
C GLN A 198 0.02 -4.11 -1.89
N ASN A 199 1.12 -4.84 -2.10
CA ASN A 199 1.18 -6.29 -1.86
C ASN A 199 0.86 -6.63 -0.40
N VAL A 200 1.49 -5.95 0.56
CA VAL A 200 1.20 -6.14 1.99
C VAL A 200 -0.27 -5.85 2.29
N SER A 201 -0.80 -4.74 1.79
CA SER A 201 -2.20 -4.36 2.02
C SER A 201 -3.18 -5.38 1.44
N GLY A 202 -2.89 -5.92 0.24
CA GLY A 202 -3.67 -6.99 -0.38
C GLY A 202 -3.68 -8.25 0.49
N GLN A 203 -2.51 -8.70 0.94
CA GLN A 203 -2.38 -9.88 1.80
C GLN A 203 -3.11 -9.74 3.14
N LEU A 204 -3.09 -8.56 3.73
CA LEU A 204 -3.83 -8.27 4.96
C LEU A 204 -5.35 -8.43 4.78
N ILE A 205 -5.87 -8.16 3.58
CA ILE A 205 -7.29 -8.33 3.25
C ILE A 205 -7.60 -9.79 2.90
N GLU A 206 -6.72 -10.43 2.13
CA GLU A 206 -6.96 -11.77 1.54
C GLU A 206 -6.61 -12.92 2.49
N THR A 207 -5.79 -12.66 3.53
CA THR A 207 -5.26 -13.70 4.42
C THR A 207 -5.65 -13.43 5.88
N PRO A 208 -6.85 -13.81 6.33
CA PRO A 208 -7.30 -13.59 7.70
C PRO A 208 -6.33 -14.16 8.76
N ARG A 209 -5.65 -15.26 8.43
CA ARG A 209 -4.66 -15.90 9.31
C ARG A 209 -3.44 -15.02 9.57
N LEU A 210 -3.01 -14.22 8.58
CA LEU A 210 -1.93 -13.24 8.75
C LEU A 210 -2.29 -12.21 9.83
N MET A 211 -3.52 -11.78 9.80
CA MET A 211 -4.02 -10.80 10.76
C MET A 211 -4.11 -11.39 12.17
N GLU A 212 -4.52 -12.64 12.27
CA GLU A 212 -4.53 -13.36 13.55
C GLU A 212 -3.11 -13.52 14.11
N ALA A 213 -2.14 -13.94 13.27
CA ALA A 213 -0.75 -14.09 13.67
C ALA A 213 -0.15 -12.76 14.17
N LEU A 214 -0.40 -11.65 13.48
CA LEU A 214 0.02 -10.31 13.92
C LEU A 214 -0.60 -9.93 15.28
N ARG A 215 -1.90 -10.14 15.44
CA ARG A 215 -2.64 -9.80 16.66
C ARG A 215 -2.19 -10.63 17.86
N THR A 216 -1.89 -11.91 17.66
CA THR A 216 -1.51 -12.85 18.73
C THR A 216 0.00 -12.85 19.01
N GLY A 217 0.80 -12.10 18.24
CA GLY A 217 2.24 -11.98 18.42
C GLY A 217 3.04 -13.14 17.83
N GLN A 218 2.46 -13.90 16.91
CA GLN A 218 3.12 -15.04 16.25
C GLN A 218 3.96 -14.52 15.07
N GLN A 219 5.11 -13.90 15.39
CA GLN A 219 5.94 -13.18 14.43
C GLN A 219 6.44 -14.07 13.29
N GLN A 220 6.90 -15.29 13.60
CA GLN A 220 7.37 -16.21 12.56
C GLN A 220 6.24 -16.62 11.62
N GLU A 221 5.07 -16.97 12.15
CA GLU A 221 3.92 -17.32 11.33
C GLU A 221 3.49 -16.15 10.45
N ALA A 222 3.51 -14.93 10.96
CA ALA A 222 3.20 -13.74 10.18
C ALA A 222 4.21 -13.53 9.04
N ALA A 223 5.50 -13.74 9.31
CA ALA A 223 6.56 -13.66 8.30
C ALA A 223 6.38 -14.73 7.20
N ASP A 224 6.13 -15.99 7.59
CA ASP A 224 5.92 -17.11 6.65
C ASP A 224 4.70 -16.87 5.74
N LEU A 225 3.61 -16.32 6.28
CA LEU A 225 2.41 -16.00 5.52
C LEU A 225 2.63 -14.84 4.54
N LEU A 226 3.38 -13.82 4.95
CA LEU A 226 3.78 -12.70 4.09
C LEU A 226 4.70 -13.18 2.96
N GLU A 227 5.69 -14.03 3.26
CA GLU A 227 6.60 -14.61 2.28
C GLU A 227 5.82 -15.37 1.21
N GLN A 228 4.91 -16.26 1.61
CA GLN A 228 4.04 -16.98 0.67
C GLN A 228 3.20 -16.06 -0.21
N GLY A 229 2.77 -14.92 0.32
CA GLY A 229 2.04 -13.92 -0.44
C GLY A 229 2.93 -13.18 -1.44
N PHE A 230 4.15 -12.81 -1.05
CA PHE A 230 5.14 -12.19 -1.93
C PHE A 230 5.56 -13.14 -3.05
N ASP A 231 5.78 -14.41 -2.74
CA ASP A 231 6.08 -15.43 -3.74
C ASP A 231 4.98 -15.52 -4.79
N ARG A 232 3.72 -15.59 -4.36
CA ARG A 232 2.57 -15.63 -5.29
C ARG A 232 2.53 -14.40 -6.19
N ALA A 233 2.71 -13.20 -5.63
CA ALA A 233 2.71 -11.94 -6.38
C ALA A 233 3.88 -11.91 -7.38
N PHE A 234 5.09 -12.23 -6.92
CA PHE A 234 6.29 -12.22 -7.74
C PHE A 234 6.20 -13.21 -8.92
N PHE A 235 5.78 -14.44 -8.67
CA PHE A 235 5.65 -15.44 -9.72
C PHE A 235 4.46 -15.20 -10.66
N ALA A 236 3.42 -14.49 -10.22
CA ALA A 236 2.34 -14.07 -11.10
C ALA A 236 2.84 -13.08 -12.16
N ASP A 237 3.70 -12.13 -11.75
CA ASP A 237 4.26 -11.12 -12.65
C ASP A 237 5.40 -11.64 -13.54
N CYS A 238 6.10 -12.71 -13.10
CA CYS A 238 7.19 -13.33 -13.86
C CYS A 238 6.73 -14.30 -14.94
N LYS A 239 5.43 -14.63 -15.04
CA LYS A 239 4.93 -15.47 -16.13
C LYS A 239 5.09 -14.75 -17.46
N PRO A 240 5.73 -15.37 -18.48
CA PRO A 240 5.77 -14.80 -19.82
C PRO A 240 4.33 -14.62 -20.33
N PRO A 241 4.04 -13.56 -21.09
CA PRO A 241 2.75 -13.43 -21.74
C PRO A 241 2.49 -14.70 -22.53
N HIS A 242 1.35 -15.35 -22.26
CA HIS A 242 0.96 -16.56 -22.97
C HIS A 242 0.96 -16.27 -24.46
N THR A 243 1.96 -16.79 -25.17
CA THR A 243 1.94 -16.93 -26.63
C THR A 243 0.73 -17.81 -26.96
N LYS A 244 -0.31 -17.18 -27.49
CA LYS A 244 -1.38 -17.89 -28.19
C LYS A 244 -0.96 -18.17 -29.62
#